data_1ccb9fe9ea3d55a3c044608b3e637717
#
_entry.id   1ccb9fe9ea3d55a3c044608b3e637717
#
_cell.length_a   1.000
_cell.length_b   1.000
_cell.length_c   1.000
_cell.angle_alpha   90.00
_cell.angle_beta   90.00
_cell.angle_gamma   90.00
#
_symmetry.space_group_name_H-M   'P 1'
#
loop_
_entity.id
_entity.type
_entity.pdbx_description
1 polymer ?
#
loop_
_entity_poly.entity_id
_entity_poly.type
_entity_poly.pdbx_seq_one_letter_code
_entity_poly.pdbx_strand_id
1 'polypeptide(L)'
;MKLLTFILLGTLLFFSCKKQDNPGDDNNNNVTPMGIVTGKVVAANNKTAVRNAIVFIADGSRIYHTYTDVTGSFSLQAPEGNQELHIQSGTGKIFRTKLDVLVEANKTTAVAATAVKLTQVASLAYVWGTYDEIQAILMDSLGYNASVINYNDLHVANTVSQYNAIFINCSSGIQVDWYQDSILASYVANGGSLYISDWAVSTLIGTNAGSCPAPRPGGFIPDSKLCTQRMGTSGMITNANIVSPSLQTYLNKNTMNIKYDLGSWETVMNYDTAFWEVMVKHPFTQSPLLMRTSHFTNATAGNMNIGGSSNNSMVTICHKPPGSSPITITIPASDLSFHLAHGDSKGSCQSTNGAGRIYYTTFHTEPNGLISPDMKHILDYIILNL
;
A
#
# COMPACT_ATOMS: atom_id res chain seq x y z
N MET A 1 -59.41 -36.97 -30.36
CA MET A 1 -59.19 -35.80 -29.51
C MET A 1 -58.05 -35.01 -30.15
N LYS A 2 -58.36 -33.88 -30.79
CA LYS A 2 -57.42 -33.04 -31.51
C LYS A 2 -56.96 -31.92 -30.57
N LEU A 3 -55.62 -31.80 -30.33
CA LEU A 3 -55.02 -30.75 -29.53
C LEU A 3 -54.71 -29.57 -30.45
N LEU A 4 -55.33 -28.42 -30.23
CA LEU A 4 -55.13 -27.20 -30.94
C LEU A 4 -53.94 -26.43 -30.31
N THR A 5 -52.87 -26.22 -31.07
CA THR A 5 -51.74 -25.39 -30.65
C THR A 5 -51.99 -23.95 -31.11
N PHE A 6 -52.15 -23.02 -30.16
CA PHE A 6 -52.22 -21.58 -30.42
C PHE A 6 -50.80 -21.02 -30.50
N ILE A 7 -50.43 -20.52 -31.68
CA ILE A 7 -49.22 -19.72 -31.89
C ILE A 7 -49.59 -18.26 -31.66
N LEU A 8 -49.05 -17.65 -30.58
CA LEU A 8 -49.22 -16.22 -30.32
C LEU A 8 -48.10 -15.46 -31.00
N LEU A 9 -48.45 -14.74 -32.10
CA LEU A 9 -47.54 -13.90 -32.86
C LEU A 9 -47.47 -12.52 -32.18
N GLY A 10 -46.42 -12.26 -31.41
CA GLY A 10 -46.18 -10.98 -30.76
C GLY A 10 -45.53 -10.00 -31.74
N THR A 11 -46.29 -9.03 -32.18
CA THR A 11 -45.77 -7.88 -32.98
C THR A 11 -45.02 -6.90 -32.07
N LEU A 12 -43.71 -6.84 -32.24
CA LEU A 12 -42.86 -5.79 -31.66
C LEU A 12 -43.10 -4.49 -32.41
N LEU A 13 -43.77 -3.54 -31.78
CA LEU A 13 -43.87 -2.16 -32.27
C LEU A 13 -42.58 -1.41 -31.88
N PHE A 14 -41.71 -1.16 -32.86
CA PHE A 14 -40.61 -0.23 -32.71
C PHE A 14 -41.14 1.19 -32.69
N PHE A 15 -41.23 1.82 -31.52
CA PHE A 15 -41.41 3.26 -31.44
C PHE A 15 -40.08 3.93 -31.80
N SER A 16 -39.97 4.39 -33.02
CA SER A 16 -38.92 5.32 -33.45
C SER A 16 -39.25 6.70 -32.88
N CYS A 17 -38.62 7.09 -31.76
CA CYS A 17 -38.56 8.49 -31.34
C CYS A 17 -37.69 9.26 -32.33
N LYS A 18 -38.30 9.99 -33.21
CA LYS A 18 -37.61 11.05 -33.95
C LYS A 18 -37.19 12.14 -32.96
N LYS A 19 -35.88 12.27 -32.75
CA LYS A 19 -35.28 13.40 -32.04
C LYS A 19 -35.56 14.68 -32.86
N GLN A 20 -36.25 15.63 -32.26
CA GLN A 20 -36.51 16.92 -32.85
C GLN A 20 -35.18 17.69 -32.82
N ASP A 21 -34.60 17.96 -33.97
CA ASP A 21 -33.39 18.75 -34.11
C ASP A 21 -33.69 20.18 -33.69
N ASN A 22 -33.18 20.60 -32.52
CA ASN A 22 -33.08 22.02 -32.17
C ASN A 22 -31.88 22.61 -32.95
N PRO A 23 -32.08 23.65 -33.77
CA PRO A 23 -30.97 24.32 -34.38
C PRO A 23 -30.29 25.22 -33.35
N GLY A 24 -29.15 24.76 -32.79
CA GLY A 24 -28.37 25.55 -31.85
C GLY A 24 -27.49 24.76 -30.87
N ASP A 25 -27.49 23.42 -30.95
CA ASP A 25 -26.58 22.62 -30.12
C ASP A 25 -25.37 22.22 -30.97
N ASP A 26 -24.38 23.10 -30.98
CA ASP A 26 -23.01 22.75 -31.41
C ASP A 26 -22.41 21.74 -30.42
N ASN A 27 -22.97 20.53 -30.40
CA ASN A 27 -22.36 19.36 -29.76
C ASN A 27 -21.14 18.96 -30.58
N ASN A 28 -20.10 19.76 -30.50
CA ASN A 28 -18.75 19.37 -30.85
C ASN A 28 -18.29 18.33 -29.81
N ASN A 29 -18.84 17.12 -29.92
CA ASN A 29 -18.30 15.94 -29.21
C ASN A 29 -16.91 15.68 -29.80
N ASN A 30 -15.93 16.50 -29.43
CA ASN A 30 -14.53 16.20 -29.64
C ASN A 30 -14.19 15.01 -28.71
N VAL A 31 -14.56 13.80 -29.15
CA VAL A 31 -14.10 12.57 -28.54
C VAL A 31 -12.61 12.53 -28.80
N THR A 32 -11.80 12.82 -27.79
CA THR A 32 -10.34 12.69 -27.87
C THR A 32 -10.01 11.28 -28.36
N PRO A 33 -9.28 11.11 -29.47
CA PRO A 33 -8.90 9.80 -29.96
C PRO A 33 -8.08 9.06 -28.90
N MET A 34 -8.27 7.76 -28.77
CA MET A 34 -7.65 6.94 -27.73
C MET A 34 -6.75 5.89 -28.35
N GLY A 35 -5.65 5.58 -27.67
CA GLY A 35 -4.78 4.44 -27.93
C GLY A 35 -4.63 3.55 -26.72
N ILE A 36 -3.82 2.51 -26.85
CA ILE A 36 -3.52 1.58 -25.78
C ILE A 36 -2.01 1.63 -25.47
N VAL A 37 -1.68 1.83 -24.23
CA VAL A 37 -0.30 1.78 -23.70
C VAL A 37 -0.11 0.49 -22.95
N THR A 38 0.91 -0.30 -23.32
CA THR A 38 1.21 -1.57 -22.66
C THR A 38 2.65 -1.61 -22.14
N GLY A 39 2.88 -2.41 -21.12
CA GLY A 39 4.22 -2.59 -20.57
C GLY A 39 4.27 -3.60 -19.44
N LYS A 40 5.44 -3.72 -18.86
CA LYS A 40 5.70 -4.55 -17.68
C LYS A 40 6.51 -3.75 -16.65
N VAL A 41 6.15 -3.88 -15.38
CA VAL A 41 6.83 -3.20 -14.26
C VAL A 41 7.58 -4.22 -13.42
N VAL A 42 8.84 -3.92 -13.12
CA VAL A 42 9.71 -4.75 -12.27
C VAL A 42 10.34 -3.90 -11.17
N ALA A 43 10.75 -4.54 -10.08
CA ALA A 43 11.51 -3.91 -9.01
C ALA A 43 12.93 -3.55 -9.46
N ALA A 44 13.69 -2.90 -8.60
CA ALA A 44 15.04 -2.42 -8.93
C ALA A 44 16.02 -3.51 -9.34
N ASN A 45 15.79 -4.77 -8.94
CA ASN A 45 16.57 -5.94 -9.35
C ASN A 45 16.36 -6.37 -10.83
N ASN A 46 15.49 -5.69 -11.59
CA ASN A 46 15.09 -6.00 -12.98
C ASN A 46 14.44 -7.40 -13.20
N LYS A 47 14.01 -8.07 -12.15
CA LYS A 47 13.48 -9.46 -12.21
C LYS A 47 12.13 -9.59 -11.53
N THR A 48 11.99 -9.09 -10.31
CA THR A 48 10.77 -9.25 -9.52
C THR A 48 9.65 -8.39 -10.08
N ALA A 49 8.56 -9.02 -10.49
CA ALA A 49 7.37 -8.34 -10.99
C ALA A 49 6.74 -7.47 -9.89
N VAL A 50 6.45 -6.22 -10.19
CA VAL A 50 5.71 -5.34 -9.30
C VAL A 50 4.23 -5.50 -9.59
N ARG A 51 3.52 -6.14 -8.67
CA ARG A 51 2.08 -6.43 -8.76
C ARG A 51 1.27 -5.28 -8.19
N ASN A 52 0.09 -5.06 -8.74
CA ASN A 52 -0.88 -4.07 -8.26
C ASN A 52 -0.31 -2.65 -8.13
N ALA A 53 0.72 -2.32 -8.92
CA ALA A 53 1.14 -0.94 -9.09
C ALA A 53 0.11 -0.20 -9.92
N ILE A 54 -0.25 1.02 -9.51
CA ILE A 54 -1.10 1.87 -10.33
C ILE A 54 -0.26 2.47 -11.46
N VAL A 55 -0.79 2.38 -12.67
CA VAL A 55 -0.24 2.99 -13.89
C VAL A 55 -1.26 3.99 -14.38
N PHE A 56 -0.87 5.26 -14.52
CA PHE A 56 -1.83 6.28 -14.92
C PHE A 56 -1.22 7.40 -15.77
N ILE A 57 -2.10 8.08 -16.52
CA ILE A 57 -1.84 9.31 -17.25
C ILE A 57 -2.83 10.35 -16.72
N ALA A 58 -2.33 11.54 -16.41
CA ALA A 58 -3.13 12.69 -16.03
C ALA A 58 -3.32 13.59 -17.25
N ASP A 59 -4.59 13.84 -17.65
CA ASP A 59 -4.97 14.76 -18.70
C ASP A 59 -5.95 15.79 -18.14
N GLY A 60 -5.42 16.93 -17.74
CA GLY A 60 -6.18 17.92 -16.98
C GLY A 60 -6.70 17.34 -15.67
N SER A 61 -8.02 17.35 -15.47
CA SER A 61 -8.68 16.77 -14.30
C SER A 61 -8.98 15.28 -14.43
N ARG A 62 -8.75 14.66 -15.60
CA ARG A 62 -9.01 13.24 -15.85
C ARG A 62 -7.77 12.42 -15.56
N ILE A 63 -7.98 11.28 -14.88
CA ILE A 63 -6.94 10.28 -14.65
C ILE A 63 -7.37 9.00 -15.37
N TYR A 64 -6.61 8.63 -16.39
CA TYR A 64 -6.71 7.33 -17.04
C TYR A 64 -5.80 6.36 -16.31
N HIS A 65 -6.32 5.29 -15.77
CA HIS A 65 -5.50 4.39 -14.94
C HIS A 65 -5.82 2.91 -15.13
N THR A 66 -4.86 2.09 -14.78
CA THR A 66 -4.96 0.63 -14.66
C THR A 66 -4.02 0.15 -13.56
N TYR A 67 -4.03 -1.14 -13.30
CA TYR A 67 -3.10 -1.77 -12.34
C TYR A 67 -2.29 -2.85 -13.03
N THR A 68 -1.06 -3.07 -12.56
CA THR A 68 -0.26 -4.20 -13.01
C THR A 68 -0.84 -5.51 -12.46
N ASP A 69 -0.80 -6.55 -13.28
CA ASP A 69 -1.21 -7.89 -12.92
C ASP A 69 -0.13 -8.64 -12.10
N VAL A 70 -0.35 -9.92 -11.82
CA VAL A 70 0.58 -10.77 -11.06
C VAL A 70 1.95 -10.98 -11.75
N THR A 71 2.05 -10.69 -13.04
CA THR A 71 3.29 -10.75 -13.82
C THR A 71 3.97 -9.38 -13.93
N GLY A 72 3.35 -8.33 -13.37
CA GLY A 72 3.76 -6.94 -13.49
C GLY A 72 3.32 -6.28 -14.80
N SER A 73 2.54 -6.95 -15.63
CA SER A 73 2.08 -6.44 -16.93
C SER A 73 0.87 -5.52 -16.77
N PHE A 74 0.74 -4.55 -17.67
CA PHE A 74 -0.41 -3.63 -17.70
C PHE A 74 -0.84 -3.30 -19.13
N SER A 75 -2.09 -2.87 -19.25
CA SER A 75 -2.67 -2.29 -20.45
C SER A 75 -3.54 -1.11 -20.03
N LEU A 76 -3.23 0.09 -20.55
CA LEU A 76 -3.88 1.34 -20.23
C LEU A 76 -4.46 1.97 -21.49
N GLN A 77 -5.75 2.26 -21.51
CA GLN A 77 -6.35 3.10 -22.53
C GLN A 77 -6.11 4.58 -22.19
N ALA A 78 -5.53 5.33 -23.11
CA ALA A 78 -5.10 6.70 -22.89
C ALA A 78 -5.37 7.59 -24.11
N PRO A 79 -5.51 8.92 -23.90
CA PRO A 79 -5.71 9.88 -25.00
C PRO A 79 -4.47 9.94 -25.90
N GLU A 80 -4.71 10.18 -27.20
CA GLU A 80 -3.65 10.38 -28.20
C GLU A 80 -2.76 11.58 -27.85
N GLY A 81 -1.49 11.50 -28.22
CA GLY A 81 -0.50 12.56 -28.04
C GLY A 81 0.70 12.15 -27.20
N ASN A 82 1.55 13.13 -26.92
CA ASN A 82 2.66 12.96 -25.98
C ASN A 82 2.11 13.00 -24.56
N GLN A 83 2.26 11.92 -23.83
CA GLN A 83 1.72 11.74 -22.49
C GLN A 83 2.84 11.45 -21.48
N GLU A 84 2.70 11.92 -20.26
CA GLU A 84 3.55 11.50 -19.13
C GLU A 84 2.87 10.32 -18.42
N LEU A 85 3.46 9.13 -18.54
CA LEU A 85 2.99 7.91 -17.88
C LEU A 85 3.62 7.82 -16.48
N HIS A 86 2.77 7.72 -15.46
CA HIS A 86 3.16 7.53 -14.08
C HIS A 86 2.94 6.08 -13.66
N ILE A 87 3.88 5.53 -12.91
CA ILE A 87 3.82 4.20 -12.31
C ILE A 87 4.16 4.34 -10.83
N GLN A 88 3.26 3.89 -9.95
CA GLN A 88 3.43 4.05 -8.50
C GLN A 88 3.03 2.77 -7.77
N SER A 89 3.71 2.50 -6.66
CA SER A 89 3.29 1.46 -5.72
C SER A 89 2.92 2.10 -4.37
N GLY A 90 1.94 1.54 -3.67
CA GLY A 90 1.44 2.09 -2.43
C GLY A 90 0.89 3.51 -2.61
N THR A 91 1.41 4.47 -1.84
CA THR A 91 1.05 5.88 -1.95
C THR A 91 1.82 6.63 -3.04
N GLY A 92 2.82 6.01 -3.67
CA GLY A 92 3.76 6.67 -4.56
C GLY A 92 4.80 7.55 -3.85
N LYS A 93 4.75 7.68 -2.53
CA LYS A 93 5.74 8.46 -1.77
C LYS A 93 7.14 7.85 -1.82
N ILE A 94 7.22 6.51 -1.82
CA ILE A 94 8.48 5.77 -1.73
C ILE A 94 8.90 5.22 -3.10
N PHE A 95 7.96 4.65 -3.83
CA PHE A 95 8.23 3.96 -5.10
C PHE A 95 7.38 4.55 -6.22
N ARG A 96 8.02 5.20 -7.17
CA ARG A 96 7.38 5.71 -8.39
C ARG A 96 8.38 5.90 -9.53
N THR A 97 7.87 5.82 -10.73
CA THR A 97 8.61 6.11 -11.96
C THR A 97 7.70 6.89 -12.89
N LYS A 98 8.26 7.79 -13.69
CA LYS A 98 7.57 8.46 -14.76
C LYS A 98 8.38 8.36 -16.06
N LEU A 99 7.70 8.35 -17.18
CA LEU A 99 8.30 8.32 -18.51
C LEU A 99 7.36 8.91 -19.54
N ASP A 100 7.95 9.53 -20.56
CA ASP A 100 7.18 10.05 -21.69
C ASP A 100 6.79 8.91 -22.63
N VAL A 101 5.56 8.94 -23.13
CA VAL A 101 5.03 7.98 -24.10
C VAL A 101 4.22 8.69 -25.17
N LEU A 102 4.48 8.36 -26.43
CA LEU A 102 3.63 8.80 -27.55
C LEU A 102 2.48 7.80 -27.71
N VAL A 103 1.27 8.24 -27.42
CA VAL A 103 0.05 7.47 -27.63
C VAL A 103 -0.50 7.78 -29.03
N GLU A 104 -0.60 6.75 -29.86
CA GLU A 104 -1.19 6.88 -31.20
C GLU A 104 -2.64 6.35 -31.19
N ALA A 105 -3.53 7.09 -31.82
CA ALA A 105 -4.95 6.72 -31.90
C ALA A 105 -5.14 5.33 -32.51
N ASN A 106 -5.99 4.51 -31.88
CA ASN A 106 -6.34 3.15 -32.32
C ASN A 106 -5.15 2.20 -32.46
N LYS A 107 -3.99 2.53 -31.85
CA LYS A 107 -2.81 1.67 -31.85
C LYS A 107 -2.42 1.26 -30.43
N THR A 108 -1.60 0.20 -30.35
CA THR A 108 -0.97 -0.22 -29.12
C THR A 108 0.50 0.21 -29.11
N THR A 109 0.88 0.98 -28.10
CA THR A 109 2.26 1.43 -27.88
C THR A 109 2.84 0.69 -26.69
N ALA A 110 3.97 0.02 -26.89
CA ALA A 110 4.74 -0.59 -25.79
C ALA A 110 5.71 0.46 -25.23
N VAL A 111 5.68 0.69 -23.89
CA VAL A 111 6.49 1.74 -23.25
C VAL A 111 7.97 1.41 -23.18
N ALA A 112 8.36 0.13 -23.24
CA ALA A 112 9.73 -0.32 -23.26
C ALA A 112 9.88 -1.66 -23.96
N ALA A 113 11.05 -1.90 -24.55
CA ALA A 113 11.34 -3.17 -25.19
C ALA A 113 11.41 -4.34 -24.19
N THR A 114 11.68 -4.07 -22.92
CA THR A 114 11.78 -5.09 -21.88
C THR A 114 10.79 -4.80 -20.75
N ALA A 115 11.22 -4.13 -19.70
CA ALA A 115 10.38 -3.78 -18.56
C ALA A 115 10.78 -2.42 -18.01
N VAL A 116 9.79 -1.71 -17.42
CA VAL A 116 10.01 -0.47 -16.69
C VAL A 116 10.38 -0.79 -15.25
N LYS A 117 11.48 -0.20 -14.80
CA LYS A 117 11.92 -0.34 -13.41
C LYS A 117 11.17 0.64 -12.51
N LEU A 118 10.56 0.14 -11.43
CA LEU A 118 9.99 0.98 -10.39
C LEU A 118 11.12 1.56 -9.52
N THR A 119 11.21 2.87 -9.47
CA THR A 119 12.31 3.59 -8.82
C THR A 119 11.98 3.91 -7.37
N GLN A 120 12.93 3.71 -6.47
CA GLN A 120 12.89 4.23 -5.12
C GLN A 120 13.23 5.74 -5.14
N VAL A 121 12.33 6.57 -4.63
CA VAL A 121 12.47 8.04 -4.61
C VAL A 121 12.53 8.61 -3.20
N ALA A 122 12.58 7.75 -2.19
CA ALA A 122 12.56 8.10 -0.77
C ALA A 122 13.60 7.30 0.01
N SER A 123 14.01 7.82 1.16
CA SER A 123 14.98 7.18 2.05
C SER A 123 14.31 6.14 2.93
N LEU A 124 14.92 4.96 3.01
CA LEU A 124 14.48 3.84 3.86
C LEU A 124 15.56 3.51 4.89
N ALA A 125 15.13 3.07 6.08
CA ALA A 125 16.02 2.53 7.08
C ALA A 125 15.49 1.21 7.64
N TYR A 126 16.38 0.42 8.21
CA TYR A 126 16.01 -0.74 9.02
C TYR A 126 16.81 -0.77 10.31
N VAL A 127 16.16 -1.26 11.36
CA VAL A 127 16.81 -1.59 12.62
C VAL A 127 17.16 -3.06 12.58
N TRP A 128 18.41 -3.39 12.85
CA TRP A 128 18.89 -4.77 12.88
C TRP A 128 18.11 -5.61 13.89
N GLY A 129 17.75 -6.84 13.52
CA GLY A 129 17.07 -7.81 14.39
C GLY A 129 17.92 -9.05 14.65
N THR A 130 17.67 -9.72 15.77
CA THR A 130 18.30 -11.00 16.07
C THR A 130 17.63 -12.15 15.32
N TYR A 131 16.33 -12.01 15.02
CA TYR A 131 15.48 -13.08 14.50
C TYR A 131 14.80 -12.73 13.18
N ASP A 132 15.06 -11.56 12.61
CA ASP A 132 14.40 -11.08 11.40
C ASP A 132 15.38 -10.36 10.49
N GLU A 133 15.22 -10.54 9.19
CA GLU A 133 16.07 -9.97 8.13
C GLU A 133 15.24 -9.37 6.97
N ILE A 134 14.26 -8.50 7.28
CA ILE A 134 13.46 -7.83 6.23
C ILE A 134 14.33 -7.12 5.18
N GLN A 135 15.53 -6.66 5.58
CA GLN A 135 16.49 -6.03 4.67
C GLN A 135 16.94 -6.97 3.55
N ALA A 136 16.98 -8.29 3.77
CA ALA A 136 17.32 -9.25 2.72
C ALA A 136 16.24 -9.27 1.62
N ILE A 137 14.97 -9.10 1.97
CA ILE A 137 13.90 -8.95 0.97
C ILE A 137 14.02 -7.60 0.27
N LEU A 138 14.15 -6.53 1.04
CA LEU A 138 14.23 -5.17 0.51
C LEU A 138 15.41 -4.99 -0.45
N MET A 139 16.61 -5.42 -0.03
CA MET A 139 17.86 -5.15 -0.76
C MET A 139 18.21 -6.27 -1.74
N ASP A 140 18.22 -7.54 -1.30
CA ASP A 140 18.68 -8.64 -2.15
C ASP A 140 17.60 -9.13 -3.10
N SER A 141 16.34 -9.21 -2.61
CA SER A 141 15.24 -9.73 -3.42
C SER A 141 14.56 -8.68 -4.30
N LEU A 142 14.49 -7.41 -3.88
CA LEU A 142 13.85 -6.32 -4.64
C LEU A 142 14.88 -5.37 -5.27
N GLY A 143 16.09 -5.28 -4.71
CA GLY A 143 17.19 -4.44 -5.21
C GLY A 143 17.05 -2.97 -4.82
N TYR A 144 16.29 -2.64 -3.79
CA TYR A 144 16.18 -1.30 -3.24
C TYR A 144 17.23 -1.05 -2.17
N ASN A 145 17.40 0.20 -1.77
CA ASN A 145 18.42 0.59 -0.79
C ASN A 145 17.77 0.97 0.55
N ALA A 146 18.39 0.56 1.64
CA ALA A 146 18.04 1.00 2.98
C ALA A 146 19.30 1.19 3.83
N SER A 147 19.28 2.18 4.72
CA SER A 147 20.35 2.43 5.68
C SER A 147 20.09 1.62 6.94
N VAL A 148 21.15 1.02 7.49
CA VAL A 148 21.03 0.44 8.85
C VAL A 148 21.07 1.58 9.87
N ILE A 149 20.18 1.51 10.85
CA ILE A 149 20.20 2.35 12.05
C ILE A 149 20.14 1.46 13.28
N ASN A 150 20.69 1.95 14.39
CA ASN A 150 20.64 1.23 15.65
C ASN A 150 19.31 1.51 16.36
N TYR A 151 18.97 0.62 17.30
CA TYR A 151 17.79 0.81 18.11
C TYR A 151 17.77 2.17 18.85
N ASN A 152 18.95 2.59 19.36
CA ASN A 152 19.10 3.88 20.05
C ASN A 152 18.87 5.10 19.11
N ASP A 153 19.04 4.94 17.81
CA ASP A 153 18.79 6.02 16.85
C ASP A 153 17.29 6.37 16.72
N LEU A 154 16.41 5.45 17.14
CA LEU A 154 14.97 5.69 17.22
C LEU A 154 14.59 6.76 18.24
N HIS A 155 15.51 7.07 19.19
CA HIS A 155 15.37 8.16 20.16
C HIS A 155 15.77 9.53 19.61
N VAL A 156 16.33 9.59 18.42
CA VAL A 156 16.89 10.81 17.84
C VAL A 156 15.98 11.30 16.73
N ALA A 157 15.17 12.33 17.02
CA ALA A 157 14.19 12.88 16.08
C ALA A 157 14.82 13.26 14.73
N ASN A 158 16.03 13.87 14.74
CA ASN A 158 16.74 14.24 13.51
C ASN A 158 17.18 13.01 12.69
N THR A 159 17.43 11.87 13.31
CA THR A 159 17.76 10.63 12.59
C THR A 159 16.51 10.02 11.97
N VAL A 160 15.46 9.81 12.78
CA VAL A 160 14.21 9.19 12.31
C VAL A 160 13.58 9.99 11.17
N SER A 161 13.62 11.33 11.26
CA SER A 161 13.02 12.21 10.26
C SER A 161 13.68 12.17 8.88
N GLN A 162 14.88 11.59 8.76
CA GLN A 162 15.57 11.45 7.48
C GLN A 162 14.96 10.35 6.59
N TYR A 163 14.14 9.47 7.17
CA TYR A 163 13.61 8.31 6.47
C TYR A 163 12.09 8.41 6.28
N ASN A 164 11.62 7.95 5.15
CA ASN A 164 10.19 7.89 4.84
C ASN A 164 9.55 6.63 5.39
N ALA A 165 10.32 5.54 5.52
CA ALA A 165 9.90 4.34 6.20
C ALA A 165 11.06 3.70 6.98
N ILE A 166 10.72 3.13 8.14
CA ILE A 166 11.65 2.42 9.01
C ILE A 166 11.10 1.00 9.26
N PHE A 167 11.94 0.00 9.01
CA PHE A 167 11.66 -1.40 9.25
C PHE A 167 12.32 -1.82 10.56
N ILE A 168 11.53 -2.23 11.55
CA ILE A 168 12.02 -2.65 12.87
C ILE A 168 11.88 -4.16 12.96
N ASN A 169 13.01 -4.84 12.82
CA ASN A 169 13.12 -6.30 12.84
C ASN A 169 12.90 -6.88 14.22
N CYS A 170 12.32 -8.07 14.28
CA CYS A 170 12.17 -8.85 15.52
C CYS A 170 13.54 -9.10 16.18
N SER A 171 13.64 -8.76 17.46
CA SER A 171 14.86 -8.93 18.23
C SER A 171 14.59 -9.19 19.71
N SER A 172 15.52 -9.86 20.38
CA SER A 172 15.54 -9.94 21.83
C SER A 172 16.10 -8.66 22.43
N GLY A 173 15.58 -8.26 23.60
CA GLY A 173 16.13 -7.15 24.36
C GLY A 173 15.77 -5.76 23.85
N ILE A 174 14.74 -5.64 23.04
CA ILE A 174 14.17 -4.34 22.66
C ILE A 174 13.66 -3.65 23.93
N GLN A 175 14.29 -2.53 24.29
CA GLN A 175 13.87 -1.67 25.39
C GLN A 175 13.28 -0.39 24.82
N VAL A 176 12.06 -0.07 25.22
CA VAL A 176 11.37 1.16 24.85
C VAL A 176 11.39 2.09 26.03
N ASP A 177 11.79 3.33 25.81
CA ASP A 177 11.75 4.38 26.82
C ASP A 177 10.81 5.54 26.40
N TRP A 178 10.70 6.53 27.27
CA TRP A 178 9.82 7.68 27.06
C TRP A 178 10.14 8.51 25.83
N TYR A 179 11.40 8.53 25.39
CA TYR A 179 11.81 9.32 24.23
C TYR A 179 11.35 8.67 22.94
N GLN A 180 11.42 7.35 22.83
CA GLN A 180 10.93 6.63 21.66
C GLN A 180 9.44 6.85 21.46
N ASP A 181 8.67 6.82 22.53
CA ASP A 181 7.24 7.02 22.50
C ASP A 181 6.85 8.32 21.78
N SER A 182 7.40 9.46 22.21
CA SER A 182 7.06 10.74 21.60
C SER A 182 7.63 10.92 20.19
N ILE A 183 8.84 10.41 19.92
CA ILE A 183 9.52 10.57 18.63
C ILE A 183 8.84 9.73 17.56
N LEU A 184 8.61 8.44 17.81
CA LEU A 184 7.96 7.56 16.85
C LEU A 184 6.50 7.94 16.63
N ALA A 185 5.79 8.37 17.68
CA ALA A 185 4.45 8.93 17.56
C ALA A 185 4.42 10.14 16.61
N SER A 186 5.35 11.09 16.82
CA SER A 186 5.50 12.26 15.95
C SER A 186 5.90 11.89 14.54
N TYR A 187 6.81 10.93 14.38
CA TYR A 187 7.24 10.42 13.10
C TYR A 187 6.07 9.90 12.25
N VAL A 188 5.25 9.02 12.83
CA VAL A 188 4.09 8.47 12.12
C VAL A 188 3.03 9.53 11.86
N ALA A 189 2.73 10.38 12.84
CA ALA A 189 1.75 11.47 12.69
C ALA A 189 2.12 12.45 11.56
N ASN A 190 3.40 12.63 11.28
CA ASN A 190 3.91 13.50 10.22
C ASN A 190 4.19 12.77 8.88
N GLY A 191 3.75 11.54 8.74
CA GLY A 191 3.77 10.80 7.46
C GLY A 191 4.88 9.78 7.29
N GLY A 192 5.72 9.56 8.30
CA GLY A 192 6.68 8.45 8.32
C GLY A 192 5.98 7.12 8.53
N SER A 193 6.44 6.07 7.86
CA SER A 193 5.82 4.75 7.93
C SER A 193 6.68 3.75 8.71
N LEU A 194 6.04 2.79 9.38
CA LEU A 194 6.72 1.75 10.15
C LEU A 194 6.29 0.37 9.66
N TYR A 195 7.25 -0.53 9.52
CA TYR A 195 7.02 -1.97 9.53
C TYR A 195 7.60 -2.56 10.82
N ILE A 196 6.83 -3.40 11.48
CA ILE A 196 7.19 -3.99 12.76
C ILE A 196 6.86 -5.48 12.73
N SER A 197 7.81 -6.31 13.11
CA SER A 197 7.65 -7.77 13.15
C SER A 197 7.72 -8.32 14.57
N ASP A 198 6.79 -9.19 14.88
CA ASP A 198 6.71 -10.02 16.09
C ASP A 198 7.09 -9.26 17.38
N TRP A 199 8.17 -9.62 18.06
CA TRP A 199 8.57 -9.02 19.34
C TRP A 199 8.91 -7.53 19.25
N ALA A 200 9.21 -7.03 18.07
CA ALA A 200 9.41 -5.60 17.89
C ALA A 200 8.14 -4.78 18.15
N VAL A 201 6.97 -5.42 18.29
CA VAL A 201 5.71 -4.76 18.69
C VAL A 201 5.83 -3.99 20.01
N SER A 202 6.77 -4.34 20.87
CA SER A 202 7.09 -3.56 22.08
C SER A 202 7.43 -2.09 21.78
N THR A 203 7.93 -1.79 20.59
CA THR A 203 8.16 -0.43 20.10
C THR A 203 6.86 0.36 19.97
N LEU A 204 5.75 -0.31 19.64
CA LEU A 204 4.42 0.31 19.52
C LEU A 204 3.73 0.43 20.87
N ILE A 205 3.75 -0.66 21.67
CA ILE A 205 2.88 -0.83 22.85
C ILE A 205 3.63 -0.84 24.18
N GLY A 206 4.96 -0.68 24.15
CA GLY A 206 5.81 -0.68 25.36
C GLY A 206 6.35 -2.06 25.76
N THR A 207 7.28 -2.04 26.70
CA THR A 207 7.90 -3.27 27.25
C THR A 207 6.93 -4.01 28.17
N ASN A 208 7.15 -5.31 28.38
CA ASN A 208 6.23 -6.24 29.05
C ASN A 208 4.96 -6.56 28.26
N ALA A 209 5.14 -6.81 26.99
CA ALA A 209 4.09 -7.38 26.16
C ALA A 209 3.48 -8.69 26.68
N GLY A 210 3.89 -9.18 27.86
CA GLY A 210 3.44 -10.45 28.43
C GLY A 210 2.08 -10.43 29.14
N SER A 211 1.44 -9.29 29.35
CA SER A 211 0.14 -9.21 30.03
C SER A 211 -0.73 -8.09 29.50
N CYS A 212 -1.91 -8.43 29.02
CA CYS A 212 -2.99 -7.51 28.68
C CYS A 212 -4.12 -7.58 29.71
N PRO A 213 -4.65 -6.45 30.20
CA PRO A 213 -4.11 -5.11 30.18
C PRO A 213 -3.14 -4.90 31.36
N ALA A 214 -1.99 -4.32 31.13
CA ALA A 214 -1.07 -3.93 32.18
C ALA A 214 -0.46 -2.57 31.89
N PRO A 215 -0.11 -1.77 32.91
CA PRO A 215 0.66 -0.56 32.68
C PRO A 215 1.99 -0.93 32.05
N ARG A 216 2.25 -0.39 30.85
CA ARG A 216 3.45 -0.60 30.08
C ARG A 216 4.22 0.70 29.99
N PRO A 217 5.44 0.75 30.49
CA PRO A 217 6.29 1.91 30.25
C PRO A 217 6.74 1.92 28.79
N GLY A 218 6.70 3.08 28.17
CA GLY A 218 7.00 3.27 26.76
C GLY A 218 5.83 2.84 25.85
N GLY A 219 6.05 2.93 24.56
CA GLY A 219 5.01 2.67 23.56
C GLY A 219 4.06 3.87 23.37
N PHE A 220 3.57 4.04 22.16
CA PHE A 220 2.70 5.16 21.81
C PHE A 220 1.30 4.70 21.33
N ILE A 221 1.06 3.41 21.30
CA ILE A 221 -0.25 2.82 21.00
C ILE A 221 -0.81 2.23 22.29
N PRO A 222 -1.92 2.75 22.82
CA PRO A 222 -2.49 2.26 24.09
C PRO A 222 -3.10 0.86 23.93
N ASP A 223 -3.18 0.11 25.03
CA ASP A 223 -3.75 -1.24 25.08
C ASP A 223 -5.18 -1.35 24.56
N SER A 224 -5.95 -0.26 24.62
CA SER A 224 -7.30 -0.20 24.04
C SER A 224 -7.26 -0.27 22.49
N LYS A 225 -6.12 0.04 21.86
CA LYS A 225 -5.93 0.02 20.41
C LYS A 225 -5.19 -1.23 19.92
N LEU A 226 -4.23 -1.72 20.70
CA LEU A 226 -3.50 -2.95 20.40
C LEU A 226 -2.96 -3.57 21.69
N CYS A 227 -3.27 -4.81 21.91
CA CYS A 227 -2.75 -5.57 23.02
C CYS A 227 -2.30 -6.96 22.55
N THR A 228 -1.04 -7.31 22.82
CA THR A 228 -0.46 -8.62 22.46
C THR A 228 0.02 -9.37 23.69
N GLN A 229 0.18 -10.68 23.55
CA GLN A 229 0.74 -11.53 24.57
C GLN A 229 1.63 -12.59 23.92
N ARG A 230 2.80 -12.83 24.50
CA ARG A 230 3.76 -13.83 24.01
C ARG A 230 3.31 -15.25 24.37
N MET A 231 2.38 -15.78 23.57
CA MET A 231 1.73 -17.09 23.79
C MET A 231 1.85 -18.03 22.61
N GLY A 232 2.24 -17.53 21.44
CA GLY A 232 2.40 -18.35 20.25
C GLY A 232 3.51 -19.38 20.43
N THR A 233 3.43 -20.49 19.71
CA THR A 233 4.43 -21.55 19.69
C THR A 233 4.93 -21.80 18.29
N SER A 234 6.15 -22.29 18.13
CA SER A 234 6.70 -22.65 16.82
C SER A 234 5.79 -23.65 16.09
N GLY A 235 5.74 -23.54 14.78
CA GLY A 235 4.93 -24.41 13.96
C GLY A 235 4.46 -23.76 12.65
N MET A 236 3.59 -24.45 11.95
CA MET A 236 2.98 -23.97 10.70
C MET A 236 1.51 -23.66 10.92
N ILE A 237 1.09 -22.42 10.68
CA ILE A 237 -0.30 -22.08 10.51
C ILE A 237 -0.65 -22.32 9.03
N THR A 238 -1.45 -23.34 8.77
CA THR A 238 -1.94 -23.66 7.43
C THR A 238 -3.25 -22.96 7.17
N ASN A 239 -3.45 -22.50 5.93
CA ASN A 239 -4.69 -21.85 5.49
C ASN A 239 -5.07 -20.61 6.34
N ALA A 240 -4.12 -19.80 6.76
CA ALA A 240 -4.41 -18.50 7.34
C ALA A 240 -5.27 -17.68 6.37
N ASN A 241 -6.35 -17.08 6.85
CA ASN A 241 -7.34 -16.38 6.03
C ASN A 241 -6.83 -15.01 5.63
N ILE A 242 -6.68 -14.75 4.34
CA ILE A 242 -6.43 -13.41 3.81
C ILE A 242 -7.77 -12.69 3.73
N VAL A 243 -7.97 -11.68 4.56
CA VAL A 243 -9.26 -10.95 4.65
C VAL A 243 -9.22 -9.58 3.98
N SER A 244 -8.03 -9.05 3.69
CA SER A 244 -7.87 -7.80 2.95
C SER A 244 -8.04 -8.01 1.44
N PRO A 245 -9.03 -7.35 0.78
CA PRO A 245 -9.22 -7.48 -0.67
C PRO A 245 -7.99 -7.08 -1.49
N SER A 246 -7.26 -6.03 -1.06
CA SER A 246 -6.05 -5.59 -1.75
C SER A 246 -4.94 -6.65 -1.70
N LEU A 247 -4.79 -7.33 -0.56
CA LEU A 247 -3.82 -8.40 -0.40
C LEU A 247 -4.24 -9.68 -1.16
N GLN A 248 -5.55 -10.00 -1.17
CA GLN A 248 -6.09 -11.10 -1.99
C GLN A 248 -5.77 -10.89 -3.47
N THR A 249 -6.03 -9.67 -3.98
CA THR A 249 -5.73 -9.29 -5.37
C THR A 249 -4.23 -9.40 -5.65
N TYR A 250 -3.39 -8.87 -4.75
CA TYR A 250 -1.94 -8.91 -4.91
C TYR A 250 -1.38 -10.34 -4.95
N LEU A 251 -1.84 -11.21 -4.06
CA LEU A 251 -1.40 -12.60 -3.97
C LEU A 251 -2.12 -13.52 -4.95
N ASN A 252 -3.28 -13.12 -5.46
CA ASN A 252 -4.24 -13.96 -6.18
C ASN A 252 -4.61 -15.23 -5.39
N LYS A 253 -4.85 -15.07 -4.08
CA LYS A 253 -5.15 -16.13 -3.12
C LYS A 253 -6.08 -15.62 -2.02
N ASN A 254 -6.85 -16.53 -1.41
CA ASN A 254 -7.69 -16.27 -0.25
C ASN A 254 -7.11 -16.82 1.07
N THR A 255 -6.12 -17.70 0.97
CA THR A 255 -5.44 -18.30 2.12
C THR A 255 -3.95 -18.41 1.88
N MET A 256 -3.18 -18.56 2.96
CA MET A 256 -1.73 -18.73 2.92
C MET A 256 -1.22 -19.57 4.09
N ASN A 257 0.02 -20.04 3.97
CA ASN A 257 0.71 -20.72 5.05
C ASN A 257 1.75 -19.80 5.68
N ILE A 258 1.77 -19.74 7.01
CA ILE A 258 2.73 -18.96 7.79
C ILE A 258 3.52 -19.89 8.69
N LYS A 259 4.85 -19.83 8.60
CA LYS A 259 5.76 -20.59 9.46
C LYS A 259 6.23 -19.73 10.62
N TYR A 260 6.27 -20.29 11.78
CA TYR A 260 6.82 -19.71 13.01
C TYR A 260 7.93 -20.61 13.52
N ASP A 261 9.14 -20.09 13.58
CA ASP A 261 10.32 -20.89 14.03
C ASP A 261 10.71 -20.60 15.48
N LEU A 262 10.39 -19.42 16.01
CA LEU A 262 10.63 -19.12 17.40
C LEU A 262 9.74 -19.96 18.34
N GLY A 263 10.30 -20.37 19.46
CA GLY A 263 9.57 -21.11 20.49
C GLY A 263 8.41 -20.33 21.12
N SER A 264 8.38 -19.01 20.93
CA SER A 264 7.26 -18.14 21.29
C SER A 264 7.18 -16.95 20.35
N TRP A 265 5.97 -16.47 20.07
CA TRP A 265 5.69 -15.28 19.27
C TRP A 265 4.50 -14.51 19.85
N GLU A 266 4.37 -13.24 19.46
CA GLU A 266 3.32 -12.35 19.95
C GLU A 266 1.97 -12.65 19.32
N THR A 267 0.99 -13.02 20.14
CA THR A 267 -0.40 -13.20 19.72
C THR A 267 -1.20 -11.96 20.02
N VAL A 268 -1.97 -11.47 19.06
CA VAL A 268 -2.89 -10.33 19.25
C VAL A 268 -4.08 -10.80 20.08
N MET A 269 -4.22 -10.23 21.28
CA MET A 269 -5.30 -10.55 22.23
C MET A 269 -6.49 -9.63 22.10
N ASN A 270 -6.22 -8.34 21.82
CA ASN A 270 -7.26 -7.32 21.61
C ASN A 270 -6.75 -6.24 20.67
N TYR A 271 -7.65 -5.66 19.88
CA TYR A 271 -7.37 -4.54 18.99
C TYR A 271 -8.65 -3.75 18.71
N ASP A 272 -8.49 -2.47 18.38
CA ASP A 272 -9.60 -1.61 17.94
C ASP A 272 -9.76 -1.72 16.42
N THR A 273 -10.91 -2.22 15.97
CA THR A 273 -11.23 -2.39 14.54
C THR A 273 -11.43 -1.07 13.80
N ALA A 274 -11.68 0.04 14.50
CA ALA A 274 -11.70 1.37 13.90
C ALA A 274 -10.31 1.95 13.69
N PHE A 275 -9.32 1.43 14.40
CA PHE A 275 -7.92 1.86 14.30
C PHE A 275 -7.08 0.93 13.42
N TRP A 276 -7.32 -0.39 13.48
CA TRP A 276 -6.57 -1.40 12.75
C TRP A 276 -7.42 -2.09 11.69
N GLU A 277 -6.92 -2.12 10.47
CA GLU A 277 -7.37 -3.03 9.42
C GLU A 277 -6.61 -4.36 9.56
N VAL A 278 -7.35 -5.44 9.79
CA VAL A 278 -6.76 -6.79 9.77
C VAL A 278 -6.69 -7.29 8.35
N MET A 279 -5.52 -7.77 7.95
CA MET A 279 -5.27 -8.24 6.58
C MET A 279 -5.18 -9.76 6.47
N VAL A 280 -4.63 -10.42 7.50
CA VAL A 280 -4.55 -11.87 7.60
C VAL A 280 -4.96 -12.30 9.00
N LYS A 281 -5.75 -13.38 9.10
CA LYS A 281 -6.24 -13.95 10.34
C LYS A 281 -5.88 -15.43 10.48
N HIS A 282 -5.66 -15.84 11.70
CA HIS A 282 -5.57 -17.26 12.06
C HIS A 282 -6.88 -17.98 11.71
N PRO A 283 -6.85 -19.17 11.06
CA PRO A 283 -8.06 -19.81 10.53
C PRO A 283 -9.07 -20.23 11.61
N PHE A 284 -8.60 -20.59 12.80
CA PHE A 284 -9.44 -21.07 13.90
C PHE A 284 -9.69 -20.01 14.99
N THR A 285 -8.64 -19.40 15.52
CA THR A 285 -8.78 -18.42 16.63
C THR A 285 -9.25 -17.06 16.16
N GLN A 286 -9.18 -16.77 14.85
CA GLN A 286 -9.49 -15.48 14.24
C GLN A 286 -8.56 -14.34 14.73
N SER A 287 -7.49 -14.65 15.47
CA SER A 287 -6.48 -13.66 15.87
C SER A 287 -5.80 -13.07 14.64
N PRO A 288 -5.56 -11.76 14.61
CA PRO A 288 -4.79 -11.11 13.56
C PRO A 288 -3.36 -11.64 13.47
N LEU A 289 -2.88 -11.88 12.25
CA LEU A 289 -1.51 -12.28 11.94
C LEU A 289 -0.76 -11.19 11.17
N LEU A 290 -1.50 -10.39 10.41
CA LEU A 290 -1.02 -9.18 9.75
C LEU A 290 -2.08 -8.10 9.89
N MET A 291 -1.65 -6.93 10.32
CA MET A 291 -2.49 -5.75 10.53
C MET A 291 -1.83 -4.52 9.94
N ARG A 292 -2.64 -3.53 9.56
CA ARG A 292 -2.13 -2.19 9.24
C ARG A 292 -3.01 -1.11 9.84
N THR A 293 -2.42 0.08 10.06
CA THR A 293 -3.18 1.30 10.34
C THR A 293 -2.61 2.48 9.57
N SER A 294 -3.47 3.38 9.16
CA SER A 294 -3.16 4.71 8.64
C SER A 294 -3.98 5.79 9.36
N HIS A 295 -4.65 5.39 10.44
CA HIS A 295 -5.50 6.26 11.26
C HIS A 295 -4.77 6.85 12.48
N PHE A 296 -3.44 6.84 12.46
CA PHE A 296 -2.66 7.37 13.56
C PHE A 296 -2.64 8.91 13.50
N THR A 297 -3.18 9.54 14.51
CA THR A 297 -3.10 11.00 14.72
C THR A 297 -2.64 11.25 16.14
N ASN A 298 -1.59 12.05 16.29
CA ASN A 298 -1.16 12.54 17.60
C ASN A 298 -1.38 14.06 17.65
N ALA A 299 -2.41 14.50 18.35
CA ALA A 299 -2.72 15.91 18.51
C ALA A 299 -1.60 16.71 19.22
N THR A 300 -0.72 16.02 19.93
CA THR A 300 0.42 16.61 20.67
C THR A 300 1.76 16.45 19.95
N ALA A 301 1.77 15.77 18.79
CA ALA A 301 2.99 15.60 18.02
C ALA A 301 3.50 16.95 17.49
N GLY A 302 4.76 17.26 17.75
CA GLY A 302 5.44 18.38 17.11
C GLY A 302 5.55 18.20 15.59
N ASN A 303 5.69 19.29 14.84
CA ASN A 303 5.94 19.20 13.41
C ASN A 303 7.31 18.56 13.14
N MET A 304 7.30 17.47 12.38
CA MET A 304 8.50 16.76 11.96
C MET A 304 8.49 16.65 10.43
N ASN A 305 9.54 17.13 9.77
CA ASN A 305 9.69 16.96 8.32
C ASN A 305 10.29 15.59 8.05
N ILE A 306 9.54 14.73 7.36
CA ILE A 306 9.94 13.37 7.05
C ILE A 306 10.56 13.29 5.66
N GLY A 307 11.69 12.55 5.57
CA GLY A 307 12.33 12.24 4.29
C GLY A 307 13.45 13.21 3.86
N GLY A 308 13.93 14.08 4.74
CA GLY A 308 15.18 14.86 4.59
C GLY A 308 15.32 15.81 3.40
N SER A 309 14.49 15.69 2.38
CA SER A 309 14.43 16.56 1.22
C SER A 309 12.99 16.81 0.84
N SER A 310 12.51 17.98 1.18
CA SER A 310 11.22 18.45 0.68
C SER A 310 11.31 18.67 -0.82
N ASN A 311 11.12 17.62 -1.61
CA ASN A 311 10.70 17.81 -2.98
C ASN A 311 9.25 18.34 -2.94
N ASN A 312 9.13 19.65 -2.66
CA ASN A 312 7.85 20.38 -2.67
C ASN A 312 7.15 20.36 -4.05
N SER A 313 7.75 19.66 -5.02
CA SER A 313 7.21 19.55 -6.37
C SER A 313 6.15 18.48 -6.54
N MET A 314 5.96 17.60 -5.56
CA MET A 314 5.00 16.48 -5.63
C MET A 314 4.07 16.47 -4.41
N VAL A 315 2.82 16.06 -4.62
CA VAL A 315 1.80 15.96 -3.56
C VAL A 315 0.98 14.68 -3.72
N THR A 316 0.74 13.99 -2.62
CA THR A 316 -0.17 12.84 -2.59
C THR A 316 -1.61 13.35 -2.44
N ILE A 317 -2.51 12.82 -3.26
CA ILE A 317 -3.94 13.11 -3.23
C ILE A 317 -4.76 11.81 -3.18
N CYS A 318 -5.96 11.92 -2.66
CA CYS A 318 -7.02 10.95 -2.86
C CYS A 318 -7.86 11.43 -4.04
N HIS A 319 -7.61 10.88 -5.21
CA HIS A 319 -8.40 11.16 -6.39
C HIS A 319 -9.70 10.37 -6.37
N LYS A 320 -10.81 11.07 -6.60
CA LYS A 320 -12.19 10.53 -6.53
C LYS A 320 -12.84 10.59 -7.92
N PRO A 321 -12.50 9.64 -8.82
CA PRO A 321 -13.07 9.64 -10.16
C PRO A 321 -14.58 9.40 -10.11
N PRO A 322 -15.40 10.09 -10.94
CA PRO A 322 -16.83 9.84 -11.00
C PRO A 322 -17.14 8.39 -11.35
N GLY A 323 -18.00 7.73 -10.55
CA GLY A 323 -18.44 6.35 -10.82
C GLY A 323 -17.41 5.24 -10.54
N SER A 324 -16.28 5.56 -9.95
CA SER A 324 -15.21 4.60 -9.62
C SER A 324 -14.75 4.75 -8.18
N SER A 325 -14.08 3.73 -7.65
CA SER A 325 -13.51 3.80 -6.30
C SER A 325 -12.38 4.83 -6.23
N PRO A 326 -12.26 5.57 -5.10
CA PRO A 326 -11.17 6.51 -4.90
C PRO A 326 -9.79 5.85 -4.97
N ILE A 327 -8.82 6.54 -5.56
CA ILE A 327 -7.44 6.07 -5.73
C ILE A 327 -6.43 7.04 -5.12
N THR A 328 -5.39 6.50 -4.48
CA THR A 328 -4.28 7.29 -3.93
C THR A 328 -3.18 7.41 -4.96
N ILE A 329 -2.85 8.64 -5.35
CA ILE A 329 -1.78 8.94 -6.30
C ILE A 329 -0.92 10.10 -5.81
N THR A 330 0.30 10.19 -6.30
CA THR A 330 1.19 11.33 -6.08
C THR A 330 1.40 12.04 -7.41
N ILE A 331 1.05 13.32 -7.45
CA ILE A 331 1.03 14.18 -8.63
C ILE A 331 1.96 15.37 -8.44
N PRO A 332 2.35 16.10 -9.52
CA PRO A 332 2.99 17.39 -9.39
C PRO A 332 2.17 18.36 -8.55
N ALA A 333 2.82 19.14 -7.69
CA ALA A 333 2.12 20.12 -6.84
C ALA A 333 1.43 21.22 -7.66
N SER A 334 1.90 21.49 -8.88
CA SER A 334 1.24 22.39 -9.85
C SER A 334 -0.19 21.97 -10.17
N ASP A 335 -0.47 20.67 -10.16
CA ASP A 335 -1.74 20.11 -10.60
C ASP A 335 -2.76 20.00 -9.45
N LEU A 336 -2.28 20.22 -8.20
CA LEU A 336 -3.11 20.08 -7.01
C LEU A 336 -4.39 20.91 -7.05
N SER A 337 -4.32 22.14 -7.57
CA SER A 337 -5.49 23.03 -7.64
C SER A 337 -6.60 22.48 -8.54
N PHE A 338 -6.25 21.84 -9.65
CA PHE A 338 -7.21 21.20 -10.55
C PHE A 338 -7.93 20.04 -9.86
N HIS A 339 -7.16 19.21 -9.14
CA HIS A 339 -7.68 18.06 -8.43
C HIS A 339 -8.59 18.45 -7.26
N LEU A 340 -8.23 19.48 -6.48
CA LEU A 340 -9.08 19.98 -5.40
C LEU A 340 -10.39 20.59 -5.91
N ALA A 341 -10.38 21.22 -7.09
CA ALA A 341 -11.54 21.88 -7.65
C ALA A 341 -12.68 20.91 -8.03
N HIS A 342 -12.37 19.63 -8.31
CA HIS A 342 -13.40 18.62 -8.64
C HIS A 342 -13.66 17.61 -7.52
N GLY A 343 -13.20 17.89 -6.30
CA GLY A 343 -13.59 17.15 -5.11
C GLY A 343 -12.56 16.13 -4.59
N ASP A 344 -11.35 16.10 -5.16
CA ASP A 344 -10.23 15.35 -4.61
C ASP A 344 -9.78 15.94 -3.27
N SER A 345 -9.06 15.17 -2.49
CA SER A 345 -8.53 15.63 -1.21
C SER A 345 -7.03 15.38 -1.10
N LYS A 346 -6.33 16.31 -0.44
CA LYS A 346 -4.91 16.13 -0.13
C LYS A 346 -4.72 14.97 0.84
N GLY A 347 -3.69 14.16 0.62
CA GLY A 347 -3.39 12.95 1.39
C GLY A 347 -3.89 11.67 0.72
N SER A 348 -3.60 10.51 1.31
CA SER A 348 -4.09 9.23 0.80
C SER A 348 -5.58 9.01 1.12
N CYS A 349 -6.28 8.22 0.32
CA CYS A 349 -7.70 7.92 0.51
C CYS A 349 -8.03 7.23 1.84
N GLN A 350 -7.04 6.58 2.43
CA GLN A 350 -7.18 5.81 3.68
C GLN A 350 -6.48 6.45 4.87
N SER A 351 -5.87 7.62 4.71
CA SER A 351 -5.14 8.30 5.77
C SER A 351 -5.92 9.50 6.30
N THR A 352 -6.05 9.58 7.60
CA THR A 352 -6.49 10.81 8.25
C THR A 352 -5.30 11.76 8.39
N ASN A 353 -5.44 12.98 7.87
CA ASN A 353 -4.46 14.08 8.04
C ASN A 353 -3.04 13.84 7.48
N GLY A 354 -2.85 12.91 6.54
CA GLY A 354 -1.53 12.67 5.93
C GLY A 354 -0.55 11.87 6.77
N ALA A 355 -1.00 11.23 7.85
CA ALA A 355 -0.20 10.33 8.67
C ALA A 355 0.41 9.18 7.84
N GLY A 356 1.52 8.65 8.32
CA GLY A 356 2.16 7.47 7.77
C GLY A 356 1.35 6.19 8.03
N ARG A 357 1.90 5.08 7.60
CA ARG A 357 1.32 3.75 7.81
C ARG A 357 2.14 2.96 8.82
N ILE A 358 1.46 2.13 9.60
CA ILE A 358 2.11 1.11 10.42
C ILE A 358 1.61 -0.24 9.93
N TYR A 359 2.55 -1.13 9.57
CA TYR A 359 2.27 -2.55 9.37
C TYR A 359 2.86 -3.33 10.52
N TYR A 360 2.06 -4.23 11.08
CA TYR A 360 2.49 -5.15 12.12
C TYR A 360 2.20 -6.60 11.69
N THR A 361 3.24 -7.45 11.74
CA THR A 361 3.14 -8.89 11.54
C THR A 361 3.48 -9.62 12.84
N THR A 362 2.75 -10.68 13.16
CA THR A 362 3.13 -11.59 14.28
C THR A 362 4.21 -12.59 13.84
N PHE A 363 4.60 -12.58 12.59
CA PHE A 363 5.63 -13.40 11.97
C PHE A 363 6.74 -12.51 11.40
N HIS A 364 7.87 -13.11 11.10
CA HIS A 364 9.05 -12.42 10.56
C HIS A 364 9.77 -13.28 9.52
N THR A 365 10.82 -12.73 8.91
CA THR A 365 11.74 -13.44 8.04
C THR A 365 12.84 -14.05 8.89
N GLU A 366 13.13 -15.34 8.71
CA GLU A 366 14.22 -15.96 9.46
C GLU A 366 15.59 -15.65 8.86
N PRO A 367 16.60 -15.49 9.73
CA PRO A 367 17.99 -15.52 9.30
C PRO A 367 18.31 -16.85 8.60
N ASN A 368 18.92 -16.75 7.41
CA ASN A 368 19.24 -17.88 6.52
C ASN A 368 18.07 -18.48 5.72
N GLY A 369 16.92 -17.82 5.63
CA GLY A 369 16.20 -17.72 4.38
C GLY A 369 15.39 -18.88 3.89
N LEU A 370 14.76 -19.69 4.73
CA LEU A 370 13.66 -20.54 4.27
C LEU A 370 12.31 -19.88 4.50
N ILE A 371 12.13 -18.70 3.93
CA ILE A 371 10.81 -18.05 3.86
C ILE A 371 9.94 -18.83 2.87
N SER A 372 8.69 -19.12 3.27
CA SER A 372 7.72 -19.63 2.32
C SER A 372 7.48 -18.58 1.21
N PRO A 373 7.22 -19.00 -0.04
CA PRO A 373 6.89 -18.06 -1.11
C PRO A 373 5.75 -17.11 -0.75
N ASP A 374 4.78 -17.55 0.03
CA ASP A 374 3.66 -16.73 0.47
C ASP A 374 4.10 -15.62 1.43
N MET A 375 4.93 -15.95 2.42
CA MET A 375 5.49 -14.96 3.35
C MET A 375 6.34 -13.93 2.61
N LYS A 376 7.19 -14.39 1.69
CA LYS A 376 7.99 -13.47 0.85
C LYS A 376 7.09 -12.49 0.10
N HIS A 377 6.06 -12.96 -0.57
CA HIS A 377 5.15 -12.09 -1.32
C HIS A 377 4.38 -11.10 -0.43
N ILE A 378 4.05 -11.49 0.81
CA ILE A 378 3.46 -10.54 1.78
C ILE A 378 4.46 -9.44 2.14
N LEU A 379 5.71 -9.80 2.38
CA LEU A 379 6.73 -8.81 2.71
C LEU A 379 7.05 -7.91 1.51
N ASP A 380 7.09 -8.45 0.29
CA ASP A 380 7.11 -7.66 -0.94
C ASP A 380 5.93 -6.66 -0.98
N TYR A 381 4.72 -7.14 -0.66
CA TYR A 381 3.53 -6.28 -0.58
C TYR A 381 3.68 -5.18 0.46
N ILE A 382 4.11 -5.51 1.67
CA ILE A 382 4.28 -4.53 2.76
C ILE A 382 5.30 -3.46 2.34
N ILE A 383 6.48 -3.88 1.86
CA ILE A 383 7.55 -2.97 1.42
C ILE A 383 7.04 -2.01 0.34
N LEU A 384 6.38 -2.53 -0.66
CA LEU A 384 5.91 -1.74 -1.81
C LEU A 384 4.68 -0.86 -1.48
N ASN A 385 4.03 -1.06 -0.33
CA ASN A 385 2.80 -0.34 0.06
C ASN A 385 2.92 0.50 1.34
N LEU A 386 4.11 0.62 1.90
CA LEU A 386 4.39 1.50 3.03
C LEU A 386 4.21 2.99 2.75
#